data_63aca3789ef39ea1266d4b80663af4d8
#
_entry.id   63aca3789ef39ea1266d4b80663af4d8
#
_cell.length_a   1.000
_cell.length_b   1.000
_cell.length_c   1.000
_cell.angle_alpha   90.00
_cell.angle_beta   90.00
_cell.angle_gamma   90.00
#
_symmetry.space_group_name_H-M   'P 1'
#
loop_
_entity.id
_entity.type
_entity.pdbx_description
1 polymer ?
#
loop_
_entity_poly.entity_id
_entity_poly.type
_entity_poly.pdbx_seq_one_letter_code
_entity_poly.pdbx_strand_id
1 'polypeptide(L)'
;MSKKILYQDNARRALERGMEIMVEAVSVTLGPKGRNVVLEKTYGAPQIVNDGVTIAKEIKLEDHIENTGVSLIRQAAAKTNDVAGDGTTTATVLAYAMVKEGLKNVAAGANPISLKLGMEKATQYLVSQINEFAQPVEDIQAIQQVASISAGNDDVIGSLIADALAKVGKEGVISLEEGKGITTELEITEGMKIEKGFISPYFITNTEKMEVVYENPYILLTDKKITLVQQDLLPILEQITKTKRPLLIIAEDVEKEALATLILNKLRGIVNAVAVRAPGFGELRKLMLQDIAVLTGGTVITQDAGLSLENVQLSLLGQARRVIINKDSTTIVGDGLELEAIKIRCEQLRKQVNVADTSYEKEKLQDRIAKLSGGIAVIRVGAVTETEMKDKKLRLEDAINATRAAVEEGIVPGGGATLAHLSDNLLTWAKNNLQEDELVGAMIIARAIVAPLRRIAENAGINGAVIIEQVQQQEFEVGYNAALNRFGNMYEEGVVDPAKVTRSGIQNATSIASMILTTECIIVDQEKK
;
A
#
# COMPACT_ATOMS: atom_id res chain seq x y z
N MET A 1 37.04 2.96 -5.46
CA MET A 1 36.56 4.22 -6.04
C MET A 1 36.87 5.33 -5.07
N SER A 2 37.31 6.51 -5.55
CA SER A 2 37.50 7.68 -4.70
C SER A 2 36.14 8.21 -4.27
N LYS A 3 36.09 8.83 -3.08
CA LYS A 3 34.85 9.42 -2.53
C LYS A 3 34.94 10.94 -2.60
N LYS A 4 33.84 11.59 -2.93
CA LYS A 4 33.64 13.03 -2.80
C LYS A 4 32.87 13.28 -1.50
N ILE A 5 33.34 14.19 -0.67
CA ILE A 5 32.72 14.51 0.62
C ILE A 5 32.35 15.99 0.60
N LEU A 6 31.11 16.29 0.94
CA LEU A 6 30.65 17.65 1.21
C LEU A 6 30.23 17.79 2.67
N TYR A 7 30.43 18.95 3.24
CA TYR A 7 30.16 19.26 4.63
C TYR A 7 29.19 20.43 4.77
N GLN A 8 28.52 20.49 5.90
CA GLN A 8 27.71 21.62 6.37
C GLN A 8 26.68 22.11 5.32
N ASP A 9 26.57 23.42 5.16
CA ASP A 9 25.62 24.06 4.26
C ASP A 9 25.73 23.61 2.81
N ASN A 10 26.93 23.32 2.31
CA ASN A 10 27.11 22.85 0.94
C ASN A 10 26.48 21.48 0.74
N ALA A 11 26.56 20.61 1.74
CA ALA A 11 25.92 19.31 1.72
C ALA A 11 24.39 19.46 1.73
N ARG A 12 23.85 20.22 2.68
CA ARG A 12 22.41 20.43 2.85
C ARG A 12 21.76 21.08 1.63
N ARG A 13 22.36 22.15 1.08
CA ARG A 13 21.84 22.81 -0.13
C ARG A 13 21.86 21.93 -1.37
N ALA A 14 22.84 21.05 -1.51
CA ALA A 14 22.87 20.14 -2.64
C ALA A 14 21.78 19.06 -2.53
N LEU A 15 21.50 18.54 -1.31
CA LEU A 15 20.35 17.68 -1.07
C LEU A 15 19.03 18.40 -1.37
N GLU A 16 18.87 19.65 -0.87
CA GLU A 16 17.67 20.46 -1.08
C GLU A 16 17.36 20.65 -2.57
N ARG A 17 18.36 20.99 -3.40
CA ARG A 17 18.16 21.13 -4.86
C ARG A 17 17.65 19.85 -5.51
N GLY A 18 18.24 18.70 -5.16
CA GLY A 18 17.75 17.41 -5.68
C GLY A 18 16.31 17.12 -5.27
N MET A 19 15.96 17.44 -4.02
CA MET A 19 14.59 17.30 -3.53
C MET A 19 13.62 18.24 -4.24
N GLU A 20 14.01 19.51 -4.47
CA GLU A 20 13.19 20.50 -5.16
C GLU A 20 12.82 20.04 -6.56
N ILE A 21 13.79 19.53 -7.33
CA ILE A 21 13.55 19.02 -8.68
C ILE A 21 12.52 17.89 -8.66
N MET A 22 12.64 16.95 -7.72
CA MET A 22 11.67 15.86 -7.60
C MET A 22 10.28 16.36 -7.20
N VAL A 23 10.20 17.23 -6.20
CA VAL A 23 8.93 17.73 -5.68
C VAL A 23 8.18 18.55 -6.74
N GLU A 24 8.88 19.39 -7.48
CA GLU A 24 8.25 20.14 -8.57
C GLU A 24 7.64 19.21 -9.63
N ALA A 25 8.35 18.13 -10.01
CA ALA A 25 7.83 17.17 -10.97
C ALA A 25 6.63 16.38 -10.45
N VAL A 26 6.62 16.00 -9.15
CA VAL A 26 5.55 15.20 -8.56
C VAL A 26 4.34 16.06 -8.18
N SER A 27 4.56 17.25 -7.63
CA SER A 27 3.50 18.12 -7.08
C SER A 27 2.54 18.70 -8.11
N VAL A 28 2.92 18.73 -9.40
CA VAL A 28 2.02 19.17 -10.48
C VAL A 28 0.81 18.25 -10.65
N THR A 29 0.86 17.02 -10.13
CA THR A 29 -0.23 16.04 -10.20
C THR A 29 -1.25 16.19 -9.07
N LEU A 30 -0.95 17.00 -8.04
CA LEU A 30 -1.75 17.08 -6.82
C LEU A 30 -3.08 17.81 -7.03
N GLY A 31 -4.17 17.17 -6.56
CA GLY A 31 -5.52 17.72 -6.55
C GLY A 31 -6.29 17.54 -7.86
N PRO A 32 -7.58 17.95 -7.90
CA PRO A 32 -8.51 17.66 -9.02
C PRO A 32 -8.14 18.38 -10.32
N LYS A 33 -7.31 19.43 -10.26
CA LYS A 33 -6.77 20.13 -11.43
C LYS A 33 -5.28 19.85 -11.63
N GLY A 34 -4.77 18.78 -11.01
CA GLY A 34 -3.44 18.25 -11.25
C GLY A 34 -3.25 17.83 -12.70
N ARG A 35 -2.00 17.85 -13.16
CA ARG A 35 -1.63 17.54 -14.54
C ARG A 35 -0.79 16.28 -14.61
N ASN A 36 -0.84 15.63 -15.76
CA ASN A 36 -0.06 14.43 -16.02
C ASN A 36 1.40 14.78 -16.32
N VAL A 37 2.29 13.83 -16.02
CA VAL A 37 3.71 13.86 -16.36
C VAL A 37 3.98 12.80 -17.43
N VAL A 38 4.80 13.14 -18.43
CA VAL A 38 5.23 12.21 -19.46
C VAL A 38 6.58 11.62 -19.07
N LEU A 39 6.64 10.30 -18.98
CA LEU A 39 7.86 9.54 -18.71
C LEU A 39 8.38 8.90 -19.97
N GLU A 40 9.62 9.19 -20.34
CA GLU A 40 10.32 8.49 -21.41
C GLU A 40 10.60 7.05 -20.98
N LYS A 41 10.44 6.11 -21.91
CA LYS A 41 10.84 4.71 -21.70
C LYS A 41 11.93 4.34 -22.68
N THR A 42 12.95 3.66 -22.21
CA THR A 42 14.08 3.17 -23.05
C THR A 42 13.59 2.26 -24.16
N TYR A 43 12.49 1.52 -23.93
CA TYR A 43 11.82 0.67 -24.89
C TYR A 43 10.31 0.87 -24.80
N GLY A 44 9.64 1.01 -25.95
CA GLY A 44 8.19 1.19 -26.04
C GLY A 44 7.75 2.66 -26.15
N ALA A 45 6.46 2.90 -25.99
CA ALA A 45 5.89 4.25 -26.03
C ALA A 45 6.12 5.00 -24.72
N PRO A 46 6.23 6.35 -24.75
CA PRO A 46 6.24 7.16 -23.54
C PRO A 46 5.00 6.87 -22.67
N GLN A 47 5.18 6.88 -21.37
CA GLN A 47 4.10 6.66 -20.41
C GLN A 47 3.60 8.02 -19.89
N ILE A 48 2.28 8.20 -19.88
CA ILE A 48 1.62 9.37 -19.27
C ILE A 48 1.09 8.91 -17.91
N VAL A 49 1.50 9.58 -16.85
CA VAL A 49 1.15 9.20 -15.46
C VAL A 49 0.83 10.41 -14.61
N ASN A 50 -0.02 10.22 -13.62
CA ASN A 50 -0.31 11.19 -12.56
C ASN A 50 -0.01 10.63 -11.15
N ASP A 51 0.38 9.35 -11.04
CA ASP A 51 0.79 8.76 -9.77
C ASP A 51 2.18 9.23 -9.33
N GLY A 52 2.23 9.80 -8.11
CA GLY A 52 3.44 10.38 -7.54
C GLY A 52 4.56 9.37 -7.30
N VAL A 53 4.25 8.13 -6.92
CA VAL A 53 5.26 7.07 -6.70
C VAL A 53 5.94 6.68 -8.00
N THR A 54 5.17 6.48 -9.05
CA THR A 54 5.69 6.12 -10.37
C THR A 54 6.60 7.21 -10.91
N ILE A 55 6.18 8.49 -10.80
CA ILE A 55 7.02 9.63 -11.21
C ILE A 55 8.29 9.68 -10.37
N ALA A 56 8.19 9.56 -9.05
CA ALA A 56 9.32 9.63 -8.14
C ALA A 56 10.37 8.54 -8.40
N LYS A 57 9.95 7.34 -8.79
CA LYS A 57 10.86 6.22 -9.12
C LYS A 57 11.69 6.46 -10.38
N GLU A 58 11.14 7.17 -11.35
CA GLU A 58 11.83 7.42 -12.64
C GLU A 58 12.83 8.58 -12.57
N ILE A 59 12.69 9.49 -11.59
CA ILE A 59 13.58 10.65 -11.49
C ILE A 59 14.96 10.22 -10.98
N LYS A 60 15.98 10.40 -11.84
CA LYS A 60 17.40 10.21 -11.54
C LYS A 60 18.17 11.40 -12.08
N LEU A 61 19.04 11.97 -11.25
CA LEU A 61 19.87 13.10 -11.62
C LEU A 61 21.31 12.65 -11.87
N GLU A 62 22.00 13.33 -12.78
CA GLU A 62 23.41 13.06 -13.10
C GLU A 62 24.34 13.37 -11.92
N ASP A 63 24.09 14.51 -11.20
CA ASP A 63 24.86 14.80 -10.00
C ASP A 63 24.51 13.83 -8.86
N HIS A 64 25.46 13.02 -8.44
CA HIS A 64 25.30 12.00 -7.40
C HIS A 64 24.82 12.56 -6.06
N ILE A 65 25.17 13.82 -5.73
CA ILE A 65 24.81 14.43 -4.46
C ILE A 65 23.37 14.91 -4.50
N GLU A 66 22.96 15.57 -5.58
CA GLU A 66 21.57 15.95 -5.80
C GLU A 66 20.68 14.72 -5.92
N ASN A 67 21.15 13.68 -6.61
CA ASN A 67 20.44 12.40 -6.70
C ASN A 67 20.30 11.67 -5.34
N THR A 68 21.22 11.93 -4.40
CA THR A 68 21.05 11.46 -3.01
C THR A 68 19.86 12.17 -2.35
N GLY A 69 19.67 13.48 -2.60
CA GLY A 69 18.50 14.24 -2.16
C GLY A 69 17.19 13.65 -2.72
N VAL A 70 17.16 13.37 -4.03
CA VAL A 70 16.03 12.67 -4.67
C VAL A 70 15.75 11.32 -3.98
N SER A 71 16.79 10.55 -3.71
CA SER A 71 16.64 9.22 -3.10
C SER A 71 16.12 9.26 -1.67
N LEU A 72 16.49 10.28 -0.89
CA LEU A 72 16.00 10.48 0.47
C LEU A 72 14.51 10.86 0.49
N ILE A 73 14.10 11.88 -0.29
CA ILE A 73 12.70 12.30 -0.30
C ILE A 73 11.77 11.22 -0.92
N ARG A 74 12.29 10.44 -1.87
CA ARG A 74 11.57 9.27 -2.42
C ARG A 74 11.16 8.27 -1.34
N GLN A 75 11.94 8.14 -0.26
CA GLN A 75 11.60 7.26 0.85
C GLN A 75 10.32 7.69 1.57
N ALA A 76 10.02 9.00 1.65
CA ALA A 76 8.76 9.47 2.22
C ALA A 76 7.56 8.97 1.40
N ALA A 77 7.62 9.10 0.07
CA ALA A 77 6.59 8.59 -0.84
C ALA A 77 6.45 7.06 -0.73
N ALA A 78 7.57 6.32 -0.83
CA ALA A 78 7.57 4.86 -0.80
C ALA A 78 7.02 4.32 0.53
N LYS A 79 7.43 4.88 1.67
CA LYS A 79 6.93 4.44 2.98
C LYS A 79 5.44 4.75 3.18
N THR A 80 4.96 5.87 2.66
CA THR A 80 3.53 6.20 2.71
C THR A 80 2.73 5.23 1.85
N ASN A 81 3.23 4.89 0.66
CA ASN A 81 2.64 3.85 -0.19
C ASN A 81 2.61 2.48 0.50
N ASP A 82 3.69 2.07 1.16
CA ASP A 82 3.78 0.77 1.85
C ASP A 82 2.75 0.65 3.00
N VAL A 83 2.43 1.75 3.68
CA VAL A 83 1.56 1.76 4.87
C VAL A 83 0.10 2.02 4.53
N ALA A 84 -0.15 2.96 3.63
CA ALA A 84 -1.50 3.47 3.33
C ALA A 84 -1.94 3.21 1.89
N GLY A 85 -1.01 2.92 0.98
CA GLY A 85 -1.27 2.66 -0.43
C GLY A 85 -1.69 3.88 -1.25
N ASP A 86 -1.71 5.08 -0.63
CA ASP A 86 -2.07 6.36 -1.24
C ASP A 86 -1.34 7.51 -0.50
N GLY A 87 -1.52 8.76 -0.95
CA GLY A 87 -0.97 9.97 -0.31
C GLY A 87 0.52 10.22 -0.56
N THR A 88 1.10 9.57 -1.54
CA THR A 88 2.53 9.63 -1.87
C THR A 88 2.99 11.03 -2.30
N THR A 89 2.20 11.70 -3.13
CA THR A 89 2.43 13.09 -3.55
C THR A 89 2.36 14.05 -2.37
N THR A 90 1.35 13.89 -1.52
CA THR A 90 1.17 14.70 -0.30
C THR A 90 2.35 14.56 0.65
N ALA A 91 2.81 13.31 0.91
CA ALA A 91 3.97 13.04 1.76
C ALA A 91 5.26 13.68 1.21
N THR A 92 5.44 13.65 -0.12
CA THR A 92 6.59 14.26 -0.80
C THR A 92 6.59 15.78 -0.64
N VAL A 93 5.43 16.42 -0.85
CA VAL A 93 5.24 17.88 -0.70
C VAL A 93 5.48 18.30 0.75
N LEU A 94 4.93 17.55 1.72
CA LEU A 94 5.12 17.80 3.15
C LEU A 94 6.60 17.69 3.55
N ALA A 95 7.29 16.61 3.14
CA ALA A 95 8.69 16.40 3.49
C ALA A 95 9.58 17.54 2.97
N TYR A 96 9.38 17.96 1.73
CA TYR A 96 10.14 19.08 1.18
C TYR A 96 9.83 20.40 1.88
N ALA A 97 8.56 20.69 2.17
CA ALA A 97 8.18 21.89 2.90
C ALA A 97 8.83 21.94 4.29
N MET A 98 8.86 20.82 5.00
CA MET A 98 9.54 20.71 6.29
C MET A 98 11.05 20.90 6.19
N VAL A 99 11.69 20.30 5.18
CA VAL A 99 13.13 20.49 4.92
C VAL A 99 13.43 21.93 4.60
N LYS A 100 12.69 22.56 3.70
CA LYS A 100 12.88 23.94 3.26
C LYS A 100 12.76 24.95 4.42
N GLU A 101 11.73 24.78 5.27
CA GLU A 101 11.57 25.62 6.46
C GLU A 101 12.63 25.30 7.53
N GLY A 102 12.96 24.03 7.72
CA GLY A 102 13.97 23.61 8.70
C GLY A 102 15.37 24.11 8.37
N LEU A 103 15.79 24.05 7.11
CA LEU A 103 17.11 24.52 6.67
C LEU A 103 17.31 26.01 6.91
N LYS A 104 16.27 26.84 6.80
CA LYS A 104 16.34 28.29 7.13
C LYS A 104 16.69 28.48 8.60
N ASN A 105 16.10 27.69 9.50
CA ASN A 105 16.33 27.80 10.93
C ASN A 105 17.70 27.24 11.34
N VAL A 106 18.14 26.13 10.72
CA VAL A 106 19.50 25.58 10.92
C VAL A 106 20.56 26.60 10.46
N ALA A 107 20.36 27.23 9.31
CA ALA A 107 21.25 28.30 8.82
C ALA A 107 21.25 29.55 9.72
N ALA A 108 20.17 29.82 10.44
CA ALA A 108 20.07 30.86 11.45
C ALA A 108 20.70 30.50 12.80
N GLY A 109 21.22 29.27 12.96
CA GLY A 109 21.96 28.82 14.15
C GLY A 109 21.14 28.00 15.14
N ALA A 110 19.91 27.58 14.82
CA ALA A 110 19.13 26.69 15.66
C ALA A 110 19.77 25.29 15.72
N ASN A 111 19.69 24.64 16.88
CA ASN A 111 20.25 23.29 17.07
C ASN A 111 19.42 22.22 16.33
N PRO A 112 20.00 21.52 15.34
CA PRO A 112 19.24 20.55 14.54
C PRO A 112 18.64 19.40 15.37
N ILE A 113 19.28 19.00 16.48
CA ILE A 113 18.79 17.92 17.35
C ILE A 113 17.56 18.37 18.13
N SER A 114 17.57 19.61 18.66
CA SER A 114 16.41 20.18 19.35
C SER A 114 15.26 20.45 18.40
N LEU A 115 15.56 20.94 17.18
CA LEU A 115 14.54 21.07 16.11
C LEU A 115 13.87 19.72 15.84
N LYS A 116 14.65 18.65 15.65
CA LYS A 116 14.13 17.29 15.44
C LYS A 116 13.19 16.86 16.56
N LEU A 117 13.58 17.03 17.81
CA LEU A 117 12.73 16.69 18.97
C LEU A 117 11.41 17.46 18.95
N GLY A 118 11.46 18.76 18.64
CA GLY A 118 10.26 19.59 18.51
C GLY A 118 9.35 19.14 17.37
N MET A 119 9.93 18.78 16.23
CA MET A 119 9.20 18.25 15.08
C MET A 119 8.52 16.90 15.41
N GLU A 120 9.21 16.00 16.12
CA GLU A 120 8.67 14.71 16.54
C GLU A 120 7.49 14.87 17.51
N LYS A 121 7.62 15.74 18.52
CA LYS A 121 6.54 16.06 19.47
C LYS A 121 5.33 16.70 18.76
N ALA A 122 5.56 17.62 17.86
CA ALA A 122 4.52 18.24 17.03
C ALA A 122 3.77 17.20 16.18
N THR A 123 4.50 16.28 15.56
CA THR A 123 3.93 15.19 14.76
C THR A 123 3.08 14.25 15.61
N GLN A 124 3.52 13.88 16.83
CA GLN A 124 2.73 13.07 17.76
C GLN A 124 1.41 13.76 18.14
N TYR A 125 1.46 15.08 18.43
CA TYR A 125 0.26 15.86 18.69
C TYR A 125 -0.70 15.85 17.49
N LEU A 126 -0.21 16.12 16.26
CA LEU A 126 -1.03 16.09 15.05
C LEU A 126 -1.68 14.73 14.81
N VAL A 127 -0.93 13.64 15.01
CA VAL A 127 -1.46 12.29 14.87
C VAL A 127 -2.59 12.03 15.86
N SER A 128 -2.45 12.47 17.11
CA SER A 128 -3.53 12.35 18.11
C SER A 128 -4.77 13.14 17.71
N GLN A 129 -4.59 14.34 17.17
CA GLN A 129 -5.72 15.17 16.71
C GLN A 129 -6.41 14.60 15.47
N ILE A 130 -5.65 14.10 14.48
CA ILE A 130 -6.22 13.44 13.30
C ILE A 130 -7.09 12.24 13.72
N ASN A 131 -6.61 11.43 14.64
CA ASN A 131 -7.37 10.27 15.14
C ASN A 131 -8.62 10.69 15.93
N GLU A 132 -8.57 11.81 16.65
CA GLU A 132 -9.71 12.34 17.42
C GLU A 132 -10.82 12.87 16.49
N PHE A 133 -10.44 13.54 15.39
CA PHE A 133 -11.38 14.10 14.44
C PHE A 133 -11.83 13.11 13.37
N ALA A 134 -11.20 11.93 13.27
CA ALA A 134 -11.56 10.93 12.26
C ALA A 134 -12.98 10.41 12.48
N GLN A 135 -13.79 10.48 11.42
CA GLN A 135 -15.15 9.94 11.42
C GLN A 135 -15.13 8.52 10.84
N PRO A 136 -15.77 7.53 11.51
CA PRO A 136 -15.82 6.16 11.00
C PRO A 136 -16.61 6.07 9.70
N VAL A 137 -16.18 5.21 8.79
CA VAL A 137 -16.88 4.94 7.53
C VAL A 137 -17.87 3.79 7.74
N GLU A 138 -19.14 4.13 7.88
CA GLU A 138 -20.20 3.16 8.18
C GLU A 138 -21.03 2.78 6.96
N ASP A 139 -21.22 3.68 6.02
CA ASP A 139 -22.10 3.53 4.88
C ASP A 139 -21.34 3.35 3.53
N ILE A 140 -22.06 2.84 2.54
CA ILE A 140 -21.55 2.61 1.19
C ILE A 140 -21.29 3.92 0.45
N GLN A 141 -22.04 4.99 0.78
CA GLN A 141 -21.87 6.29 0.16
C GLN A 141 -20.55 6.94 0.53
N ALA A 142 -20.14 6.86 1.81
CA ALA A 142 -18.84 7.33 2.24
C ALA A 142 -17.70 6.53 1.58
N ILE A 143 -17.87 5.21 1.43
CA ILE A 143 -16.93 4.35 0.68
C ILE A 143 -16.78 4.84 -0.76
N GLN A 144 -17.91 5.10 -1.44
CA GLN A 144 -17.92 5.60 -2.82
C GLN A 144 -17.20 6.95 -2.94
N GLN A 145 -17.46 7.88 -2.01
CA GLN A 145 -16.81 9.19 -1.99
C GLN A 145 -15.28 9.09 -1.87
N VAL A 146 -14.79 8.30 -0.91
CA VAL A 146 -13.35 8.06 -0.74
C VAL A 146 -12.74 7.48 -2.02
N ALA A 147 -13.38 6.46 -2.59
CA ALA A 147 -12.90 5.80 -3.80
C ALA A 147 -12.90 6.74 -5.01
N SER A 148 -13.95 7.56 -5.18
CA SER A 148 -14.04 8.54 -6.27
C SER A 148 -12.91 9.58 -6.18
N ILE A 149 -12.67 10.14 -4.99
CA ILE A 149 -11.61 11.15 -4.78
C ILE A 149 -10.23 10.58 -5.07
N SER A 150 -9.92 9.41 -4.51
CA SER A 150 -8.61 8.77 -4.73
C SER A 150 -8.41 8.31 -6.17
N ALA A 151 -9.49 8.01 -6.90
CA ALA A 151 -9.45 7.74 -8.34
C ALA A 151 -9.30 9.01 -9.22
N GLY A 152 -9.05 10.18 -8.65
CA GLY A 152 -8.96 11.45 -9.36
C GLY A 152 -10.30 12.08 -9.73
N ASN A 153 -11.32 11.97 -8.86
CA ASN A 153 -12.71 12.36 -9.03
C ASN A 153 -13.46 11.55 -10.11
N ASP A 154 -13.20 10.26 -10.18
CA ASP A 154 -13.88 9.34 -11.09
C ASP A 154 -15.01 8.60 -10.36
N ASP A 155 -16.24 9.08 -10.51
CA ASP A 155 -17.43 8.50 -9.85
C ASP A 155 -17.74 7.09 -10.36
N VAL A 156 -17.33 6.74 -11.58
CA VAL A 156 -17.53 5.39 -12.14
C VAL A 156 -16.65 4.40 -11.40
N ILE A 157 -15.38 4.75 -11.17
CA ILE A 157 -14.47 3.94 -10.36
C ILE A 157 -14.96 3.87 -8.91
N GLY A 158 -15.42 4.99 -8.33
CA GLY A 158 -15.95 5.04 -6.98
C GLY A 158 -17.13 4.09 -6.78
N SER A 159 -18.13 4.15 -7.67
CA SER A 159 -19.29 3.24 -7.65
C SER A 159 -18.89 1.78 -7.78
N LEU A 160 -17.95 1.47 -8.68
CA LEU A 160 -17.49 0.11 -8.92
C LEU A 160 -16.83 -0.52 -7.67
N ILE A 161 -16.04 0.27 -6.93
CA ILE A 161 -15.38 -0.18 -5.71
C ILE A 161 -16.40 -0.32 -4.57
N ALA A 162 -17.32 0.62 -4.43
CA ALA A 162 -18.41 0.54 -3.45
C ALA A 162 -19.27 -0.70 -3.68
N ASP A 163 -19.66 -0.99 -4.92
CA ASP A 163 -20.41 -2.19 -5.30
C ASP A 163 -19.61 -3.48 -5.02
N ALA A 164 -18.29 -3.47 -5.27
CA ALA A 164 -17.42 -4.58 -4.96
C ALA A 164 -17.43 -4.87 -3.45
N LEU A 165 -17.20 -3.86 -2.61
CA LEU A 165 -17.18 -4.01 -1.15
C LEU A 165 -18.56 -4.34 -0.57
N ALA A 166 -19.64 -3.82 -1.15
CA ALA A 166 -20.99 -4.19 -0.74
C ALA A 166 -21.28 -5.70 -0.92
N LYS A 167 -20.68 -6.32 -1.95
CA LYS A 167 -20.85 -7.76 -2.27
C LYS A 167 -19.93 -8.66 -1.47
N VAL A 168 -18.64 -8.27 -1.26
CA VAL A 168 -17.66 -9.11 -0.56
C VAL A 168 -17.48 -8.75 0.92
N GLY A 169 -18.10 -7.67 1.38
CA GLY A 169 -17.95 -7.14 2.75
C GLY A 169 -16.80 -6.14 2.87
N LYS A 170 -16.81 -5.38 3.98
CA LYS A 170 -15.80 -4.30 4.22
C LYS A 170 -14.36 -4.82 4.27
N GLU A 171 -14.14 -6.03 4.74
CA GLU A 171 -12.84 -6.70 4.78
C GLU A 171 -12.58 -7.57 3.53
N GLY A 172 -13.49 -7.56 2.56
CA GLY A 172 -13.42 -8.34 1.35
C GLY A 172 -12.22 -7.99 0.49
N VAL A 173 -11.75 -8.94 -0.29
CA VAL A 173 -10.60 -8.76 -1.18
C VAL A 173 -11.08 -8.28 -2.54
N ILE A 174 -10.51 -7.18 -3.02
CA ILE A 174 -10.66 -6.73 -4.41
C ILE A 174 -9.35 -7.03 -5.14
N SER A 175 -9.43 -7.76 -6.24
CA SER A 175 -8.32 -8.08 -7.15
C SER A 175 -8.51 -7.36 -8.47
N LEU A 176 -7.40 -6.86 -9.03
CA LEU A 176 -7.39 -6.21 -10.35
C LEU A 176 -6.81 -7.16 -11.38
N GLU A 177 -7.53 -7.34 -12.49
CA GLU A 177 -7.08 -8.11 -13.66
C GLU A 177 -7.15 -7.24 -14.91
N GLU A 178 -6.33 -7.56 -15.90
CA GLU A 178 -6.42 -6.93 -17.22
C GLU A 178 -7.55 -7.59 -18.02
N GLY A 179 -8.54 -6.79 -18.40
CA GLY A 179 -9.63 -7.23 -19.26
C GLY A 179 -9.21 -7.29 -20.73
N LYS A 180 -9.91 -8.10 -21.50
CA LYS A 180 -9.73 -8.16 -22.97
C LYS A 180 -10.66 -7.20 -23.71
N GLY A 181 -11.63 -6.62 -23.00
CA GLY A 181 -12.63 -5.70 -23.53
C GLY A 181 -12.28 -4.24 -23.32
N ILE A 182 -13.15 -3.36 -23.81
CA ILE A 182 -13.05 -1.90 -23.64
C ILE A 182 -13.67 -1.46 -22.31
N THR A 183 -14.65 -2.21 -21.81
CA THR A 183 -15.40 -1.91 -20.58
C THR A 183 -14.75 -2.55 -19.37
N THR A 184 -14.75 -1.83 -18.24
CA THR A 184 -14.34 -2.38 -16.96
C THR A 184 -15.51 -3.15 -16.34
N GLU A 185 -15.27 -4.36 -15.87
CA GLU A 185 -16.31 -5.28 -15.37
C GLU A 185 -15.98 -5.75 -13.95
N LEU A 186 -17.03 -5.91 -13.12
CA LEU A 186 -16.94 -6.47 -11.77
C LEU A 186 -17.49 -7.90 -11.76
N GLU A 187 -16.66 -8.85 -11.42
CA GLU A 187 -17.00 -10.25 -11.20
C GLU A 187 -16.78 -10.64 -9.74
N ILE A 188 -17.70 -11.38 -9.16
CA ILE A 188 -17.51 -11.98 -7.84
C ILE A 188 -17.20 -13.46 -8.03
N THR A 189 -16.12 -13.91 -7.42
CA THR A 189 -15.66 -15.30 -7.47
C THR A 189 -15.30 -15.78 -6.08
N GLU A 190 -15.22 -17.10 -5.90
CA GLU A 190 -14.71 -17.67 -4.68
C GLU A 190 -13.23 -17.32 -4.53
N GLY A 191 -12.80 -17.23 -3.28
CA GLY A 191 -11.41 -17.00 -2.97
C GLY A 191 -11.18 -16.72 -1.50
N MET A 192 -9.92 -16.72 -1.12
CA MET A 192 -9.51 -16.50 0.26
C MET A 192 -8.22 -15.72 0.32
N LYS A 193 -8.14 -14.81 1.30
CA LYS A 193 -6.89 -14.16 1.69
C LYS A 193 -6.34 -14.83 2.94
N ILE A 194 -5.07 -15.21 2.88
CA ILE A 194 -4.29 -15.77 3.97
C ILE A 194 -3.26 -14.75 4.40
N GLU A 195 -3.16 -14.45 5.69
CA GLU A 195 -2.19 -13.50 6.26
C GLU A 195 -0.80 -14.15 6.45
N LYS A 196 -0.31 -14.76 5.40
CA LYS A 196 1.04 -15.32 5.28
C LYS A 196 1.53 -15.08 3.87
N GLY A 197 2.69 -14.45 3.74
CA GLY A 197 3.34 -14.19 2.47
C GLY A 197 4.42 -15.21 2.11
N PHE A 198 5.16 -14.92 1.06
CA PHE A 198 6.23 -15.80 0.59
C PHE A 198 7.35 -15.95 1.64
N ILE A 199 7.93 -17.15 1.74
CA ILE A 199 9.04 -17.43 2.67
C ILE A 199 10.32 -16.72 2.25
N SER A 200 10.52 -16.46 0.96
CA SER A 200 11.72 -15.84 0.43
C SER A 200 11.43 -14.84 -0.68
N PRO A 201 12.10 -13.65 -0.67
CA PRO A 201 11.95 -12.65 -1.74
C PRO A 201 12.42 -13.14 -3.11
N TYR A 202 13.24 -14.18 -3.19
CA TYR A 202 13.67 -14.76 -4.45
C TYR A 202 12.53 -15.42 -5.25
N PHE A 203 11.36 -15.57 -4.66
CA PHE A 203 10.16 -16.04 -5.36
C PHE A 203 9.43 -14.93 -6.13
N ILE A 204 9.79 -13.67 -5.98
CA ILE A 204 9.11 -12.54 -6.63
C ILE A 204 9.15 -12.70 -8.15
N THR A 205 8.00 -12.49 -8.80
CA THR A 205 7.85 -12.47 -10.26
C THR A 205 7.65 -11.05 -10.78
N ASN A 206 7.05 -10.17 -9.98
CA ASN A 206 6.87 -8.76 -10.25
C ASN A 206 7.71 -7.94 -9.26
N THR A 207 8.85 -7.44 -9.71
CA THR A 207 9.79 -6.68 -8.88
C THR A 207 9.31 -5.26 -8.56
N GLU A 208 8.41 -4.70 -9.38
CA GLU A 208 7.87 -3.35 -9.16
C GLU A 208 6.94 -3.33 -7.94
N LYS A 209 6.08 -4.37 -7.82
CA LYS A 209 5.12 -4.53 -6.72
C LYS A 209 5.62 -5.46 -5.61
N MET A 210 6.81 -6.04 -5.76
CA MET A 210 7.38 -7.00 -4.81
C MET A 210 6.43 -8.18 -4.51
N GLU A 211 5.79 -8.73 -5.55
CA GLU A 211 4.80 -9.79 -5.45
C GLU A 211 5.10 -10.98 -6.36
N VAL A 212 4.50 -12.12 -6.05
CA VAL A 212 4.44 -13.30 -6.91
C VAL A 212 3.03 -13.40 -7.48
N VAL A 213 2.91 -13.45 -8.79
CA VAL A 213 1.63 -13.67 -9.48
C VAL A 213 1.74 -14.93 -10.32
N TYR A 214 0.86 -15.88 -10.07
CA TYR A 214 0.76 -17.11 -10.86
C TYR A 214 -0.67 -17.32 -11.38
N GLU A 215 -0.78 -17.59 -12.66
CA GLU A 215 -2.03 -17.96 -13.31
C GLU A 215 -2.15 -19.48 -13.39
N ASN A 216 -3.32 -19.99 -13.07
CA ASN A 216 -3.65 -21.43 -13.06
C ASN A 216 -2.63 -22.31 -12.31
N PRO A 217 -2.20 -21.95 -11.08
CA PRO A 217 -1.25 -22.73 -10.33
C PRO A 217 -1.86 -24.03 -9.81
N TYR A 218 -1.00 -25.03 -9.60
CA TYR A 218 -1.28 -26.10 -8.67
C TYR A 218 -0.98 -25.67 -7.23
N ILE A 219 -1.70 -26.21 -6.27
CA ILE A 219 -1.55 -25.88 -4.85
C ILE A 219 -1.30 -27.15 -4.04
N LEU A 220 -0.13 -27.26 -3.45
CA LEU A 220 0.22 -28.32 -2.51
C LEU A 220 -0.06 -27.85 -1.09
N LEU A 221 -0.87 -28.61 -0.36
CA LEU A 221 -1.26 -28.32 1.02
C LEU A 221 -0.70 -29.41 1.95
N THR A 222 0.08 -29.03 2.95
CA THR A 222 0.59 -29.97 3.95
C THR A 222 0.72 -29.33 5.33
N ASP A 223 0.45 -30.09 6.38
CA ASP A 223 0.66 -29.69 7.77
C ASP A 223 2.07 -29.99 8.28
N LYS A 224 2.92 -30.56 7.41
CA LYS A 224 4.30 -30.92 7.71
C LYS A 224 5.29 -29.81 7.33
N LYS A 225 6.47 -29.89 7.94
CA LYS A 225 7.66 -29.19 7.46
C LYS A 225 8.25 -29.94 6.27
N ILE A 226 8.62 -29.21 5.24
CA ILE A 226 9.34 -29.73 4.09
C ILE A 226 10.84 -29.61 4.38
N THR A 227 11.51 -30.76 4.60
CA THR A 227 12.91 -30.82 5.04
C THR A 227 13.79 -31.51 4.03
N LEU A 228 13.35 -32.66 3.53
CA LEU A 228 14.14 -33.55 2.68
C LEU A 228 13.81 -33.34 1.21
N VAL A 229 14.79 -32.85 0.45
CA VAL A 229 14.60 -32.56 -0.99
C VAL A 229 14.16 -33.79 -1.77
N GLN A 230 14.80 -34.94 -1.53
CA GLN A 230 14.55 -36.17 -2.29
C GLN A 230 13.18 -36.78 -2.00
N GLN A 231 12.73 -36.72 -0.75
CA GLN A 231 11.49 -37.36 -0.33
C GLN A 231 10.29 -36.42 -0.37
N ASP A 232 10.49 -35.15 0.03
CA ASP A 232 9.38 -34.21 0.20
C ASP A 232 9.08 -33.39 -1.05
N LEU A 233 10.10 -33.07 -1.88
CA LEU A 233 9.97 -32.14 -3.00
C LEU A 233 10.13 -32.77 -4.37
N LEU A 234 11.12 -33.63 -4.57
CA LEU A 234 11.50 -34.12 -5.89
C LEU A 234 10.35 -34.81 -6.61
N PRO A 235 9.55 -35.69 -5.95
CA PRO A 235 8.45 -36.40 -6.59
C PRO A 235 7.40 -35.48 -7.18
N ILE A 236 7.08 -34.37 -6.50
CA ILE A 236 6.09 -33.41 -6.97
C ILE A 236 6.67 -32.47 -8.03
N LEU A 237 7.93 -32.01 -7.86
CA LEU A 237 8.56 -31.14 -8.83
C LEU A 237 8.74 -31.80 -10.21
N GLU A 238 9.04 -33.09 -10.26
CA GLU A 238 9.12 -33.85 -11.49
C GLU A 238 7.76 -33.92 -12.24
N GLN A 239 6.66 -34.05 -11.50
CA GLN A 239 5.32 -34.06 -12.07
C GLN A 239 4.94 -32.66 -12.58
N ILE A 240 5.20 -31.62 -11.78
CA ILE A 240 4.91 -30.21 -12.13
C ILE A 240 5.69 -29.76 -13.37
N THR A 241 6.97 -30.15 -13.47
CA THR A 241 7.81 -29.81 -14.62
C THR A 241 7.20 -30.28 -15.95
N LYS A 242 6.54 -31.45 -15.95
CA LYS A 242 5.87 -31.99 -17.14
C LYS A 242 4.65 -31.17 -17.56
N THR A 243 3.96 -30.53 -16.60
CA THR A 243 2.75 -29.74 -16.87
C THR A 243 3.04 -28.31 -17.28
N LYS A 244 4.23 -27.78 -16.96
CA LYS A 244 4.65 -26.38 -17.11
C LYS A 244 3.76 -25.38 -16.35
N ARG A 245 2.87 -25.83 -15.47
CA ARG A 245 2.05 -24.98 -14.62
C ARG A 245 2.83 -24.58 -13.36
N PRO A 246 2.59 -23.37 -12.80
CA PRO A 246 3.21 -22.96 -11.56
C PRO A 246 2.71 -23.77 -10.36
N LEU A 247 3.51 -23.82 -9.29
CA LEU A 247 3.20 -24.50 -8.04
C LEU A 247 3.25 -23.53 -6.86
N LEU A 248 2.15 -23.44 -6.11
CA LEU A 248 2.11 -22.86 -4.78
C LEU A 248 2.21 -23.97 -3.73
N ILE A 249 3.16 -23.86 -2.83
CA ILE A 249 3.34 -24.77 -1.70
C ILE A 249 2.89 -24.06 -0.42
N ILE A 250 1.91 -24.60 0.28
CA ILE A 250 1.48 -24.13 1.60
C ILE A 250 1.80 -25.23 2.61
N ALA A 251 2.85 -25.01 3.41
CA ALA A 251 3.38 -25.99 4.34
C ALA A 251 3.59 -25.36 5.73
N GLU A 252 3.78 -26.18 6.77
CA GLU A 252 4.11 -25.65 8.09
C GLU A 252 5.34 -24.75 8.03
N ASP A 253 6.42 -25.23 7.39
CA ASP A 253 7.61 -24.48 7.03
C ASP A 253 8.38 -25.19 5.91
N VAL A 254 9.32 -24.50 5.27
CA VAL A 254 10.24 -25.08 4.29
C VAL A 254 11.66 -24.81 4.75
N GLU A 255 12.40 -25.87 5.08
CA GLU A 255 13.75 -25.75 5.63
C GLU A 255 14.79 -25.37 4.59
N LYS A 256 15.96 -24.94 5.07
CA LYS A 256 16.99 -24.28 4.26
C LYS A 256 17.37 -25.00 2.97
N GLU A 257 17.57 -26.33 3.01
CA GLU A 257 17.98 -27.12 1.84
C GLU A 257 16.87 -27.24 0.80
N ALA A 258 15.64 -27.51 1.28
CA ALA A 258 14.45 -27.57 0.43
C ALA A 258 14.14 -26.21 -0.19
N LEU A 259 14.23 -25.13 0.60
CA LEU A 259 14.03 -23.76 0.13
C LEU A 259 15.08 -23.36 -0.92
N ALA A 260 16.36 -23.65 -0.68
CA ALA A 260 17.44 -23.37 -1.63
C ALA A 260 17.22 -24.11 -2.96
N THR A 261 16.75 -25.36 -2.91
CA THR A 261 16.46 -26.15 -4.11
C THR A 261 15.30 -25.54 -4.90
N LEU A 262 14.23 -25.10 -4.25
CA LEU A 262 13.10 -24.43 -4.91
C LEU A 262 13.55 -23.13 -5.60
N ILE A 263 14.34 -22.30 -4.89
CA ILE A 263 14.86 -21.04 -5.42
C ILE A 263 15.78 -21.30 -6.63
N LEU A 264 16.70 -22.25 -6.54
CA LEU A 264 17.63 -22.58 -7.64
C LEU A 264 16.88 -23.06 -8.89
N ASN A 265 15.87 -23.93 -8.73
CA ASN A 265 15.07 -24.42 -9.85
C ASN A 265 14.24 -23.30 -10.50
N LYS A 266 13.69 -22.38 -9.69
CA LYS A 266 13.01 -21.19 -10.20
C LYS A 266 13.96 -20.27 -10.97
N LEU A 267 15.13 -19.95 -10.41
CA LEU A 267 16.10 -19.07 -11.06
C LEU A 267 16.64 -19.66 -12.38
N ARG A 268 16.71 -20.98 -12.47
CA ARG A 268 17.05 -21.70 -13.71
C ARG A 268 15.90 -21.83 -14.70
N GLY A 269 14.69 -21.38 -14.34
CA GLY A 269 13.50 -21.50 -15.18
C GLY A 269 12.98 -22.92 -15.36
N ILE A 270 13.40 -23.88 -14.51
CA ILE A 270 12.99 -25.28 -14.60
C ILE A 270 11.56 -25.44 -14.05
N VAL A 271 11.27 -24.83 -12.89
CA VAL A 271 9.95 -24.86 -12.24
C VAL A 271 9.61 -23.49 -11.70
N ASN A 272 8.42 -23.00 -11.99
CA ASN A 272 7.84 -21.83 -11.34
C ASN A 272 7.16 -22.28 -10.05
N ALA A 273 7.85 -22.15 -8.91
CA ALA A 273 7.32 -22.52 -7.62
C ALA A 273 7.47 -21.39 -6.60
N VAL A 274 6.57 -21.33 -5.64
CA VAL A 274 6.61 -20.44 -4.47
C VAL A 274 6.19 -21.19 -3.23
N ALA A 275 6.80 -20.87 -2.09
CA ALA A 275 6.47 -21.46 -0.81
C ALA A 275 5.97 -20.39 0.17
N VAL A 276 4.89 -20.72 0.87
CA VAL A 276 4.20 -19.90 1.88
C VAL A 276 4.01 -20.75 3.14
N ARG A 277 4.10 -20.12 4.30
CA ARG A 277 3.76 -20.81 5.56
C ARG A 277 2.26 -20.96 5.72
N ALA A 278 1.83 -22.13 6.18
CA ALA A 278 0.43 -22.40 6.50
C ALA A 278 -0.07 -21.45 7.60
N PRO A 279 -1.31 -20.94 7.50
CA PRO A 279 -1.91 -20.08 8.50
C PRO A 279 -2.25 -20.85 9.78
N GLY A 280 -2.23 -20.15 10.93
CA GLY A 280 -2.55 -20.72 12.24
C GLY A 280 -1.44 -21.62 12.82
N PHE A 281 -1.75 -22.19 13.98
CA PHE A 281 -0.85 -23.09 14.74
C PHE A 281 -1.62 -24.31 15.26
N GLY A 282 -0.95 -25.44 15.40
CA GLY A 282 -1.55 -26.68 15.94
C GLY A 282 -2.82 -27.12 15.19
N GLU A 283 -3.89 -27.41 15.90
CA GLU A 283 -5.17 -27.85 15.30
C GLU A 283 -5.81 -26.79 14.41
N LEU A 284 -5.71 -25.51 14.77
CA LEU A 284 -6.23 -24.41 13.92
C LEU A 284 -5.58 -24.42 12.53
N ARG A 285 -4.26 -24.72 12.44
CA ARG A 285 -3.56 -24.84 11.15
C ARG A 285 -4.18 -25.94 10.29
N LYS A 286 -4.43 -27.12 10.86
CA LYS A 286 -5.06 -28.23 10.13
C LYS A 286 -6.44 -27.83 9.59
N LEU A 287 -7.24 -27.19 10.43
CA LEU A 287 -8.58 -26.72 10.05
C LEU A 287 -8.54 -25.67 8.94
N MET A 288 -7.60 -24.72 9.00
CA MET A 288 -7.44 -23.71 7.95
C MET A 288 -6.92 -24.32 6.65
N LEU A 289 -6.01 -25.29 6.70
CA LEU A 289 -5.56 -26.04 5.52
C LEU A 289 -6.72 -26.82 4.88
N GLN A 290 -7.61 -27.40 5.68
CA GLN A 290 -8.82 -28.05 5.17
C GLN A 290 -9.77 -27.06 4.47
N ASP A 291 -9.93 -25.86 5.01
CA ASP A 291 -10.74 -24.81 4.39
C ASP A 291 -10.16 -24.38 3.03
N ILE A 292 -8.83 -24.26 2.94
CA ILE A 292 -8.14 -23.98 1.67
C ILE A 292 -8.29 -25.17 0.70
N ALA A 293 -8.23 -26.39 1.19
CA ALA A 293 -8.42 -27.59 0.38
C ALA A 293 -9.83 -27.63 -0.25
N VAL A 294 -10.87 -27.29 0.54
CA VAL A 294 -12.24 -27.18 0.03
C VAL A 294 -12.36 -26.08 -1.03
N LEU A 295 -11.71 -24.93 -0.82
CA LEU A 295 -11.72 -23.82 -1.78
C LEU A 295 -11.07 -24.18 -3.12
N THR A 296 -10.04 -25.02 -3.09
CA THR A 296 -9.16 -25.29 -4.25
C THR A 296 -9.38 -26.67 -4.86
N GLY A 297 -10.33 -27.45 -4.33
CA GLY A 297 -10.58 -28.84 -4.76
C GLY A 297 -9.41 -29.78 -4.47
N GLY A 298 -8.50 -29.40 -3.57
CA GLY A 298 -7.32 -30.19 -3.22
C GLY A 298 -7.50 -31.05 -1.98
N THR A 299 -6.44 -31.77 -1.63
CA THR A 299 -6.38 -32.61 -0.41
C THR A 299 -5.19 -32.19 0.43
N VAL A 300 -5.39 -32.07 1.75
CA VAL A 300 -4.28 -31.81 2.69
C VAL A 300 -3.46 -33.08 2.86
N ILE A 301 -2.17 -33.00 2.55
CA ILE A 301 -1.22 -34.10 2.73
C ILE A 301 -0.78 -34.11 4.19
N THR A 302 -1.37 -35.04 4.96
CA THR A 302 -1.09 -35.20 6.39
C THR A 302 -0.94 -36.67 6.74
N GLN A 303 -0.15 -36.99 7.77
CA GLN A 303 0.01 -38.35 8.27
C GLN A 303 -1.29 -38.91 8.85
N ASP A 304 -2.12 -38.07 9.44
CA ASP A 304 -3.42 -38.47 9.99
C ASP A 304 -4.36 -39.04 8.90
N ALA A 305 -4.20 -38.56 7.65
CA ALA A 305 -4.92 -39.13 6.50
C ALA A 305 -4.19 -40.27 5.79
N GLY A 306 -3.05 -40.73 6.32
CA GLY A 306 -2.22 -41.78 5.70
C GLY A 306 -1.50 -41.33 4.43
N LEU A 307 -1.41 -40.00 4.17
CA LEU A 307 -0.79 -39.44 2.99
C LEU A 307 0.65 -38.99 3.30
N SER A 308 1.56 -39.19 2.35
CA SER A 308 2.94 -38.73 2.45
C SER A 308 3.34 -37.92 1.21
N LEU A 309 4.29 -36.99 1.39
CA LEU A 309 4.82 -36.17 0.30
C LEU A 309 5.54 -36.99 -0.77
N GLU A 310 6.07 -38.17 -0.42
CA GLU A 310 6.75 -39.08 -1.34
C GLU A 310 5.83 -39.63 -2.45
N ASN A 311 4.53 -39.80 -2.14
CA ASN A 311 3.56 -40.45 -3.03
C ASN A 311 2.48 -39.46 -3.53
N VAL A 312 2.73 -38.15 -3.50
CA VAL A 312 1.76 -37.15 -3.96
C VAL A 312 1.57 -37.24 -5.46
N GLN A 313 0.28 -37.32 -5.87
CA GLN A 313 -0.15 -37.27 -7.26
C GLN A 313 -0.78 -35.92 -7.58
N LEU A 314 -0.74 -35.51 -8.86
CA LEU A 314 -1.34 -34.24 -9.32
C LEU A 314 -2.84 -34.13 -8.99
N SER A 315 -3.55 -35.27 -8.91
CA SER A 315 -4.96 -35.30 -8.55
C SER A 315 -5.26 -34.89 -7.11
N LEU A 316 -4.27 -34.92 -6.22
CA LEU A 316 -4.40 -34.49 -4.83
C LEU A 316 -4.11 -32.99 -4.64
N LEU A 317 -3.53 -32.34 -5.67
CA LEU A 317 -3.23 -30.93 -5.62
C LEU A 317 -4.48 -30.09 -5.85
N GLY A 318 -4.62 -29.04 -5.07
CA GLY A 318 -5.60 -28.00 -5.33
C GLY A 318 -5.26 -27.20 -6.60
N GLN A 319 -6.24 -26.49 -7.11
CA GLN A 319 -6.11 -25.60 -8.25
C GLN A 319 -6.75 -24.25 -7.94
N ALA A 320 -6.27 -23.21 -8.58
CA ALA A 320 -6.86 -21.89 -8.52
C ALA A 320 -6.74 -21.21 -9.88
N ARG A 321 -7.62 -20.26 -10.16
CA ARG A 321 -7.51 -19.42 -11.36
C ARG A 321 -6.25 -18.53 -11.27
N ARG A 322 -6.02 -17.95 -10.10
CA ARG A 322 -4.89 -17.05 -9.86
C ARG A 322 -4.47 -17.05 -8.40
N VAL A 323 -3.19 -16.85 -8.16
CA VAL A 323 -2.67 -16.54 -6.81
C VAL A 323 -1.80 -15.29 -6.86
N ILE A 324 -1.95 -14.44 -5.84
CA ILE A 324 -1.16 -13.23 -5.65
C ILE A 324 -0.55 -13.30 -4.25
N ILE A 325 0.77 -13.28 -4.17
CA ILE A 325 1.49 -13.45 -2.91
C ILE A 325 2.45 -12.28 -2.74
N ASN A 326 2.26 -11.54 -1.67
CA ASN A 326 3.20 -10.50 -1.24
C ASN A 326 3.98 -10.96 0.01
N LYS A 327 4.70 -10.03 0.64
CA LYS A 327 5.49 -10.33 1.83
C LYS A 327 4.64 -10.81 3.01
N ASP A 328 3.41 -10.32 3.15
CA ASP A 328 2.59 -10.48 4.35
C ASP A 328 1.32 -11.32 4.11
N SER A 329 0.89 -11.47 2.86
CA SER A 329 -0.37 -12.17 2.54
C SER A 329 -0.31 -12.96 1.24
N THR A 330 -1.22 -13.94 1.14
CA THR A 330 -1.49 -14.75 -0.06
C THR A 330 -2.98 -14.67 -0.38
N THR A 331 -3.33 -14.24 -1.58
CA THR A 331 -4.68 -14.22 -2.10
C THR A 331 -4.85 -15.36 -3.11
N ILE A 332 -5.78 -16.26 -2.86
CA ILE A 332 -6.15 -17.36 -3.72
C ILE A 332 -7.49 -17.02 -4.37
N VAL A 333 -7.53 -16.93 -5.68
CA VAL A 333 -8.73 -16.68 -6.47
C VAL A 333 -9.19 -18.00 -7.05
N GLY A 334 -10.38 -18.46 -6.67
CA GLY A 334 -10.97 -19.70 -7.14
C GLY A 334 -11.33 -19.67 -8.63
N ASP A 335 -11.66 -20.83 -9.17
CA ASP A 335 -12.08 -21.00 -10.57
C ASP A 335 -13.60 -21.17 -10.74
N GLY A 336 -14.36 -21.10 -9.65
CA GLY A 336 -15.82 -21.23 -9.64
C GLY A 336 -16.33 -22.67 -9.60
N LEU A 337 -15.47 -23.67 -9.51
CA LEU A 337 -15.86 -25.08 -9.56
C LEU A 337 -16.31 -25.63 -8.20
N GLU A 338 -15.85 -25.05 -7.09
CA GLU A 338 -16.02 -25.58 -5.73
C GLU A 338 -17.14 -24.88 -4.92
N LEU A 339 -17.99 -24.09 -5.55
CA LEU A 339 -19.08 -23.32 -4.90
C LEU A 339 -19.93 -24.15 -3.95
N GLU A 340 -20.34 -25.33 -4.36
CA GLU A 340 -21.22 -26.19 -3.56
C GLU A 340 -20.48 -26.79 -2.35
N ALA A 341 -19.22 -27.19 -2.52
CA ALA A 341 -18.38 -27.68 -1.44
C ALA A 341 -18.12 -26.57 -0.40
N ILE A 342 -17.90 -25.34 -0.83
CA ILE A 342 -17.74 -24.16 0.04
C ILE A 342 -19.02 -23.89 0.85
N LYS A 343 -20.20 -23.91 0.21
CA LYS A 343 -21.48 -23.72 0.90
C LYS A 343 -21.70 -24.77 1.99
N ILE A 344 -21.50 -26.05 1.64
CA ILE A 344 -21.62 -27.17 2.60
C ILE A 344 -20.64 -26.94 3.78
N ARG A 345 -19.41 -26.55 3.50
CA ARG A 345 -18.41 -26.27 4.54
C ARG A 345 -18.83 -25.11 5.45
N CYS A 346 -19.32 -24.03 4.89
CA CYS A 346 -19.85 -22.89 5.66
C CYS A 346 -21.03 -23.30 6.55
N GLU A 347 -21.94 -24.15 6.08
CA GLU A 347 -23.05 -24.66 6.89
C GLU A 347 -22.58 -25.56 8.05
N GLN A 348 -21.55 -26.38 7.81
CA GLN A 348 -20.93 -27.20 8.87
C GLN A 348 -20.32 -26.30 9.95
N LEU A 349 -19.58 -25.24 9.56
CA LEU A 349 -19.00 -24.28 10.48
C LEU A 349 -20.07 -23.52 11.26
N ARG A 350 -21.17 -23.07 10.63
CA ARG A 350 -22.31 -22.43 11.32
C ARG A 350 -22.94 -23.34 12.38
N LYS A 351 -23.08 -24.63 12.10
CA LYS A 351 -23.55 -25.59 13.10
C LYS A 351 -22.58 -25.70 14.28
N GLN A 352 -21.28 -25.69 14.03
CA GLN A 352 -20.25 -25.69 15.09
C GLN A 352 -20.29 -24.42 15.94
N VAL A 353 -20.52 -23.22 15.36
CA VAL A 353 -20.69 -21.97 16.12
C VAL A 353 -21.82 -22.08 17.15
N ASN A 354 -22.94 -22.75 16.78
CA ASN A 354 -24.09 -22.89 17.68
C ASN A 354 -23.83 -23.85 18.85
N VAL A 355 -22.85 -24.74 18.74
CA VAL A 355 -22.52 -25.76 19.75
C VAL A 355 -21.24 -25.38 20.53
N ALA A 356 -20.47 -24.41 20.07
CA ALA A 356 -19.22 -23.99 20.70
C ALA A 356 -19.48 -23.39 22.11
N ASP A 357 -18.68 -23.84 23.09
CA ASP A 357 -18.86 -23.46 24.48
C ASP A 357 -18.22 -22.12 24.84
N THR A 358 -17.16 -21.72 24.15
CA THR A 358 -16.40 -20.52 24.46
C THR A 358 -16.60 -19.40 23.43
N SER A 359 -16.55 -18.14 23.88
CA SER A 359 -16.60 -16.97 22.98
C SER A 359 -15.42 -16.97 21.99
N TYR A 360 -14.26 -17.42 22.41
CA TYR A 360 -13.07 -17.53 21.58
C TYR A 360 -13.26 -18.55 20.42
N GLU A 361 -13.81 -19.72 20.70
CA GLU A 361 -14.11 -20.70 19.64
C GLU A 361 -15.15 -20.19 18.66
N LYS A 362 -16.20 -19.52 19.17
CA LYS A 362 -17.21 -18.89 18.32
C LYS A 362 -16.59 -17.84 17.38
N GLU A 363 -15.74 -16.98 17.90
CA GLU A 363 -15.03 -15.97 17.13
C GLU A 363 -14.16 -16.59 16.03
N LYS A 364 -13.37 -17.63 16.36
CA LYS A 364 -12.53 -18.31 15.38
C LYS A 364 -13.33 -19.04 14.29
N LEU A 365 -14.46 -19.62 14.64
CA LEU A 365 -15.35 -20.25 13.66
C LEU A 365 -16.02 -19.20 12.75
N GLN A 366 -16.43 -18.07 13.31
CA GLN A 366 -16.99 -16.95 12.55
C GLN A 366 -15.97 -16.36 11.57
N ASP A 367 -14.72 -16.18 12.01
CA ASP A 367 -13.61 -15.72 11.18
C ASP A 367 -13.35 -16.67 9.97
N ARG A 368 -13.41 -17.99 10.19
CA ARG A 368 -13.28 -18.98 9.13
C ARG A 368 -14.45 -18.94 8.15
N ILE A 369 -15.69 -18.75 8.65
CA ILE A 369 -16.87 -18.59 7.81
C ILE A 369 -16.73 -17.34 6.95
N ALA A 370 -16.34 -16.21 7.54
CA ALA A 370 -16.16 -14.96 6.83
C ALA A 370 -15.12 -15.09 5.70
N LYS A 371 -13.99 -15.74 5.97
CA LYS A 371 -12.93 -15.98 4.98
C LYS A 371 -13.35 -16.91 3.83
N LEU A 372 -14.19 -17.92 4.11
CA LEU A 372 -14.70 -18.84 3.08
C LEU A 372 -15.86 -18.27 2.27
N SER A 373 -16.78 -17.55 2.92
CA SER A 373 -18.01 -17.05 2.30
C SER A 373 -17.86 -15.68 1.64
N GLY A 374 -16.83 -14.90 2.03
CA GLY A 374 -16.67 -13.51 1.57
C GLY A 374 -16.36 -13.39 0.09
N GLY A 375 -15.74 -14.40 -0.51
CA GLY A 375 -15.33 -14.36 -1.92
C GLY A 375 -14.27 -13.28 -2.21
N ILE A 376 -14.02 -13.09 -3.50
CA ILE A 376 -13.12 -12.06 -4.03
C ILE A 376 -13.85 -11.29 -5.12
N ALA A 377 -13.83 -9.97 -5.03
CA ALA A 377 -14.27 -9.11 -6.11
C ALA A 377 -13.13 -8.95 -7.11
N VAL A 378 -13.33 -9.39 -8.34
CA VAL A 378 -12.36 -9.25 -9.43
C VAL A 378 -12.82 -8.13 -10.35
N ILE A 379 -12.05 -7.04 -10.39
CA ILE A 379 -12.28 -5.95 -11.34
C ILE A 379 -11.40 -6.18 -12.55
N ARG A 380 -12.02 -6.50 -13.69
CA ARG A 380 -11.34 -6.61 -14.98
C ARG A 380 -11.30 -5.26 -15.66
N VAL A 381 -10.11 -4.67 -15.72
CA VAL A 381 -9.93 -3.33 -16.26
C VAL A 381 -9.97 -3.37 -17.78
N GLY A 382 -10.93 -2.66 -18.38
CA GLY A 382 -11.05 -2.50 -19.84
C GLY A 382 -10.60 -1.13 -20.30
N ALA A 383 -9.92 -1.07 -21.45
CA ALA A 383 -9.49 0.19 -22.07
C ALA A 383 -9.28 0.02 -23.58
N VAL A 384 -9.24 1.13 -24.31
CA VAL A 384 -8.99 1.13 -25.75
C VAL A 384 -7.51 0.96 -26.06
N THR A 385 -6.63 1.52 -25.21
CA THR A 385 -5.18 1.46 -25.37
C THR A 385 -4.51 0.89 -24.13
N GLU A 386 -3.32 0.31 -24.33
CA GLU A 386 -2.50 -0.21 -23.21
C GLU A 386 -2.12 0.89 -22.22
N THR A 387 -1.85 2.10 -22.70
CA THR A 387 -1.53 3.25 -21.85
C THR A 387 -2.72 3.63 -20.97
N GLU A 388 -3.94 3.69 -21.52
CA GLU A 388 -5.17 3.94 -20.78
C GLU A 388 -5.46 2.83 -19.76
N MET A 389 -5.22 1.57 -20.12
CA MET A 389 -5.39 0.44 -19.22
C MET A 389 -4.48 0.54 -17.99
N LYS A 390 -3.21 0.88 -18.19
CA LYS A 390 -2.25 1.06 -17.11
C LYS A 390 -2.63 2.23 -16.20
N ASP A 391 -3.07 3.34 -16.76
CA ASP A 391 -3.54 4.50 -15.99
C ASP A 391 -4.80 4.17 -15.17
N LYS A 392 -5.81 3.55 -15.76
CA LYS A 392 -7.01 3.09 -15.05
C LYS A 392 -6.69 2.10 -13.93
N LYS A 393 -5.76 1.18 -14.18
CA LYS A 393 -5.34 0.18 -13.19
C LYS A 393 -4.67 0.83 -11.98
N LEU A 394 -3.81 1.83 -12.18
CA LEU A 394 -3.17 2.59 -11.10
C LEU A 394 -4.22 3.35 -10.29
N ARG A 395 -5.14 4.07 -10.94
CA ARG A 395 -6.22 4.79 -10.24
C ARG A 395 -7.14 3.87 -9.45
N LEU A 396 -7.49 2.71 -9.99
CA LEU A 396 -8.25 1.69 -9.26
C LEU A 396 -7.49 1.16 -8.05
N GLU A 397 -6.18 0.94 -8.18
CA GLU A 397 -5.33 0.47 -7.10
C GLU A 397 -5.25 1.49 -5.94
N ASP A 398 -5.04 2.76 -6.27
CA ASP A 398 -5.03 3.86 -5.30
C ASP A 398 -6.38 3.97 -4.59
N ALA A 399 -7.49 3.92 -5.35
CA ALA A 399 -8.84 4.01 -4.81
C ALA A 399 -9.18 2.82 -3.88
N ILE A 400 -8.78 1.60 -4.23
CA ILE A 400 -8.97 0.41 -3.36
C ILE A 400 -8.17 0.57 -2.06
N ASN A 401 -6.93 1.03 -2.14
CA ASN A 401 -6.06 1.21 -0.97
C ASN A 401 -6.57 2.32 -0.06
N ALA A 402 -6.94 3.46 -0.63
CA ALA A 402 -7.54 4.58 0.12
C ALA A 402 -8.85 4.16 0.81
N THR A 403 -9.69 3.39 0.13
CA THR A 403 -10.94 2.89 0.70
C THR A 403 -10.68 1.95 1.88
N ARG A 404 -9.70 1.05 1.78
CA ARG A 404 -9.29 0.19 2.91
C ARG A 404 -8.77 1.02 4.08
N ALA A 405 -7.91 2.00 3.79
CA ALA A 405 -7.38 2.90 4.82
C ALA A 405 -8.49 3.67 5.54
N ALA A 406 -9.52 4.11 4.81
CA ALA A 406 -10.69 4.79 5.37
C ALA A 406 -11.56 3.88 6.23
N VAL A 407 -11.76 2.62 5.81
CA VAL A 407 -12.50 1.63 6.61
C VAL A 407 -11.76 1.30 7.92
N GLU A 408 -10.40 1.26 7.88
CA GLU A 408 -9.58 0.95 9.05
C GLU A 408 -9.52 2.08 10.09
N GLU A 409 -9.34 3.33 9.68
CA GLU A 409 -9.06 4.45 10.60
C GLU A 409 -10.02 5.64 10.45
N GLY A 410 -11.05 5.53 9.59
CA GLY A 410 -12.00 6.61 9.34
C GLY A 410 -11.50 7.64 8.33
N ILE A 411 -12.29 8.71 8.19
CA ILE A 411 -12.08 9.80 7.24
C ILE A 411 -12.02 11.16 7.94
N VAL A 412 -11.31 12.08 7.32
CA VAL A 412 -11.21 13.49 7.73
C VAL A 412 -11.50 14.42 6.53
N PRO A 413 -11.78 15.71 6.74
CA PRO A 413 -11.89 16.68 5.65
C PRO A 413 -10.68 16.64 4.73
N GLY A 414 -10.92 16.43 3.44
CA GLY A 414 -9.86 16.21 2.45
C GLY A 414 -9.30 17.48 1.84
N GLY A 415 -8.51 17.30 0.75
CA GLY A 415 -7.95 18.41 0.01
C GLY A 415 -6.94 19.27 0.79
N GLY A 416 -6.39 18.75 1.88
CA GLY A 416 -5.48 19.45 2.77
C GLY A 416 -6.16 20.36 3.80
N ALA A 417 -7.48 20.37 3.90
CA ALA A 417 -8.25 21.20 4.84
C ALA A 417 -7.93 20.83 6.29
N THR A 418 -7.95 19.54 6.64
CA THR A 418 -7.60 19.04 7.99
C THR A 418 -6.26 19.56 8.46
N LEU A 419 -5.24 19.49 7.63
CA LEU A 419 -3.89 19.96 7.97
C LEU A 419 -3.83 21.48 8.13
N ALA A 420 -4.57 22.24 7.33
CA ALA A 420 -4.65 23.68 7.43
C ALA A 420 -5.29 24.13 8.74
N HIS A 421 -6.40 23.51 9.15
CA HIS A 421 -7.05 23.79 10.44
C HIS A 421 -6.18 23.41 11.63
N LEU A 422 -5.48 22.26 11.57
CA LEU A 422 -4.61 21.82 12.66
C LEU A 422 -3.34 22.65 12.79
N SER A 423 -2.96 23.46 11.81
CA SER A 423 -1.78 24.31 11.85
C SER A 423 -1.82 25.31 13.02
N ASP A 424 -2.93 26.02 13.22
CA ASP A 424 -3.10 27.00 14.30
C ASP A 424 -3.25 26.33 15.66
N ASN A 425 -3.94 25.20 15.72
CA ASN A 425 -4.06 24.39 16.92
C ASN A 425 -2.68 23.91 17.38
N LEU A 426 -1.85 23.44 16.45
CA LEU A 426 -0.47 23.03 16.72
C LEU A 426 0.37 24.19 17.23
N LEU A 427 0.27 25.39 16.63
CA LEU A 427 1.02 26.57 17.08
C LEU A 427 0.64 26.96 18.52
N THR A 428 -0.64 26.89 18.84
CA THR A 428 -1.15 27.17 20.20
C THR A 428 -0.65 26.14 21.20
N TRP A 429 -0.74 24.86 20.87
CA TRP A 429 -0.23 23.78 21.70
C TRP A 429 1.29 23.89 21.90
N ALA A 430 2.05 24.15 20.84
CA ALA A 430 3.50 24.24 20.89
C ALA A 430 3.99 25.37 21.80
N LYS A 431 3.37 26.56 21.74
CA LYS A 431 3.70 27.70 22.62
C LYS A 431 3.49 27.39 24.09
N ASN A 432 2.52 26.51 24.43
CA ASN A 432 2.21 26.17 25.80
C ASN A 432 3.06 25.00 26.34
N ASN A 433 3.62 24.15 25.46
CA ASN A 433 4.27 22.89 25.85
C ASN A 433 5.75 22.80 25.50
N LEU A 434 6.26 23.63 24.58
CA LEU A 434 7.63 23.57 24.09
C LEU A 434 8.35 24.91 24.29
N GLN A 435 9.68 24.85 24.34
CA GLN A 435 10.52 26.04 24.55
C GLN A 435 11.70 26.02 23.57
N GLU A 436 12.31 27.20 23.35
CA GLU A 436 13.52 27.38 22.53
C GLU A 436 13.46 26.68 21.18
N ASP A 437 14.49 25.94 20.80
CA ASP A 437 14.60 25.27 19.52
C ASP A 437 13.57 24.13 19.32
N GLU A 438 13.05 23.52 20.38
CA GLU A 438 11.93 22.57 20.25
C GLU A 438 10.66 23.28 19.78
N LEU A 439 10.37 24.48 20.30
CA LEU A 439 9.25 25.29 19.84
C LEU A 439 9.45 25.65 18.34
N VAL A 440 10.67 26.02 17.96
CA VAL A 440 10.99 26.30 16.54
C VAL A 440 10.76 25.07 15.68
N GLY A 441 11.13 23.87 16.16
CA GLY A 441 10.86 22.60 15.49
C GLY A 441 9.37 22.38 15.22
N ALA A 442 8.51 22.62 16.22
CA ALA A 442 7.06 22.55 16.06
C ALA A 442 6.51 23.63 15.09
N MET A 443 7.07 24.83 15.12
CA MET A 443 6.70 25.90 14.16
C MET A 443 7.05 25.53 12.71
N ILE A 444 8.14 24.79 12.48
CA ILE A 444 8.50 24.27 11.14
C ILE A 444 7.38 23.37 10.64
N ILE A 445 6.91 22.43 11.47
CA ILE A 445 5.81 21.53 11.13
C ILE A 445 4.54 22.33 10.82
N ALA A 446 4.14 23.25 11.72
CA ALA A 446 2.93 24.06 11.55
C ALA A 446 2.91 24.83 10.21
N ARG A 447 4.06 25.39 9.81
CA ARG A 447 4.19 26.09 8.51
C ARG A 447 4.21 25.16 7.31
N ALA A 448 4.73 23.94 7.49
CA ALA A 448 4.88 22.99 6.40
C ALA A 448 3.58 22.24 6.08
N ILE A 449 2.73 21.96 7.08
CA ILE A 449 1.52 21.13 6.88
C ILE A 449 0.45 21.79 6.02
N VAL A 450 0.52 23.08 5.77
CA VAL A 450 -0.39 23.79 4.85
C VAL A 450 0.05 23.69 3.38
N ALA A 451 1.24 23.13 3.11
CA ALA A 451 1.80 23.04 1.76
C ALA A 451 0.93 22.23 0.77
N PRO A 452 0.29 21.10 1.16
CA PRO A 452 -0.60 20.38 0.26
C PRO A 452 -1.78 21.22 -0.22
N LEU A 453 -2.51 21.89 0.67
CA LEU A 453 -3.62 22.80 0.31
C LEU A 453 -3.14 23.92 -0.59
N ARG A 454 -1.98 24.51 -0.27
CA ARG A 454 -1.36 25.55 -1.11
C ARG A 454 -1.17 25.05 -2.53
N ARG A 455 -0.56 23.88 -2.70
CA ARG A 455 -0.26 23.32 -4.01
C ARG A 455 -1.53 22.96 -4.80
N ILE A 456 -2.55 22.42 -4.13
CA ILE A 456 -3.86 22.13 -4.74
C ILE A 456 -4.48 23.42 -5.30
N ALA A 457 -4.46 24.52 -4.53
CA ALA A 457 -4.99 25.80 -4.96
C ALA A 457 -4.18 26.40 -6.12
N GLU A 458 -2.84 26.33 -6.06
CA GLU A 458 -1.95 26.80 -7.13
C GLU A 458 -2.13 26.01 -8.43
N ASN A 459 -2.27 24.69 -8.36
CA ASN A 459 -2.60 23.84 -9.51
C ASN A 459 -3.98 24.19 -10.11
N ALA A 460 -4.89 24.71 -9.29
CA ALA A 460 -6.19 25.23 -9.73
C ALA A 460 -6.12 26.67 -10.28
N GLY A 461 -4.95 27.32 -10.26
CA GLY A 461 -4.74 28.69 -10.74
C GLY A 461 -5.10 29.79 -9.74
N ILE A 462 -5.25 29.45 -8.46
CA ILE A 462 -5.61 30.37 -7.38
C ILE A 462 -4.43 30.56 -6.42
N ASN A 463 -4.35 31.74 -5.79
CA ASN A 463 -3.31 32.01 -4.81
C ASN A 463 -3.49 31.14 -3.55
N GLY A 464 -2.59 30.18 -3.33
CA GLY A 464 -2.68 29.23 -2.22
C GLY A 464 -2.60 29.89 -0.83
N ALA A 465 -1.88 31.01 -0.67
CA ALA A 465 -1.80 31.69 0.62
C ALA A 465 -3.16 32.29 1.05
N VAL A 466 -3.92 32.83 0.10
CA VAL A 466 -5.28 33.35 0.36
C VAL A 466 -6.23 32.23 0.74
N ILE A 467 -6.15 31.10 0.05
CA ILE A 467 -7.00 29.94 0.34
C ILE A 467 -6.72 29.38 1.75
N ILE A 468 -5.45 29.27 2.14
CA ILE A 468 -5.07 28.77 3.47
C ILE A 468 -5.66 29.68 4.56
N GLU A 469 -5.47 31.00 4.45
CA GLU A 469 -5.99 31.97 5.42
C GLU A 469 -7.52 31.88 5.54
N GLN A 470 -8.22 31.76 4.41
CA GLN A 470 -9.68 31.63 4.41
C GLN A 470 -10.16 30.31 5.00
N VAL A 471 -9.49 29.19 4.74
CA VAL A 471 -9.84 27.89 5.35
C VAL A 471 -9.61 27.93 6.86
N GLN A 472 -8.48 28.46 7.35
CA GLN A 472 -8.17 28.55 8.78
C GLN A 472 -9.19 29.35 9.59
N GLN A 473 -9.91 30.26 8.95
CA GLN A 473 -10.97 31.08 9.58
C GLN A 473 -12.35 30.42 9.60
N GLN A 474 -12.51 29.25 8.97
CA GLN A 474 -13.77 28.52 8.89
C GLN A 474 -13.84 27.40 9.96
N GLU A 475 -15.00 26.75 10.05
CA GLU A 475 -15.17 25.55 10.85
C GLU A 475 -14.35 24.38 10.31
N PHE A 476 -13.99 23.42 11.18
CA PHE A 476 -13.08 22.32 10.84
C PHE A 476 -13.51 21.49 9.62
N GLU A 477 -14.84 21.34 9.42
CA GLU A 477 -15.41 20.58 8.31
C GLU A 477 -15.36 21.34 6.97
N VAL A 478 -15.14 22.66 7.01
CA VAL A 478 -15.13 23.52 5.82
C VAL A 478 -13.72 23.58 5.22
N GLY A 479 -13.65 23.34 3.92
CA GLY A 479 -12.41 23.43 3.16
C GLY A 479 -12.62 24.06 1.79
N TYR A 480 -11.57 24.04 0.98
CA TYR A 480 -11.61 24.56 -0.39
C TYR A 480 -11.75 23.42 -1.39
N ASN A 481 -12.89 23.35 -2.07
CA ASN A 481 -13.11 22.44 -3.19
C ASN A 481 -12.50 23.05 -4.48
N ALA A 482 -11.31 22.57 -4.84
CA ALA A 482 -10.57 23.07 -5.99
C ALA A 482 -11.21 22.68 -7.35
N ALA A 483 -12.01 21.61 -7.41
CA ALA A 483 -12.75 21.24 -8.61
C ALA A 483 -13.80 22.28 -8.96
N LEU A 484 -14.59 22.70 -7.96
CA LEU A 484 -15.70 23.64 -8.07
C LEU A 484 -15.31 25.09 -7.81
N ASN A 485 -14.07 25.35 -7.34
CA ASN A 485 -13.55 26.67 -6.98
C ASN A 485 -14.44 27.40 -5.95
N ARG A 486 -14.80 26.71 -4.86
CA ARG A 486 -15.62 27.27 -3.78
C ARG A 486 -15.24 26.67 -2.41
N PHE A 487 -15.67 27.33 -1.34
CA PHE A 487 -15.62 26.79 0.01
C PHE A 487 -16.92 26.04 0.33
N GLY A 488 -16.82 24.95 1.08
CA GLY A 488 -17.97 24.14 1.48
C GLY A 488 -17.61 23.10 2.52
N ASN A 489 -18.64 22.44 3.07
CA ASN A 489 -18.44 21.31 3.96
C ASN A 489 -17.86 20.14 3.16
N MET A 490 -16.65 19.71 3.52
CA MET A 490 -15.88 18.71 2.79
C MET A 490 -16.55 17.33 2.82
N TYR A 491 -17.24 16.98 3.90
CA TYR A 491 -17.97 15.72 3.99
C TYR A 491 -19.20 15.71 3.07
N GLU A 492 -19.97 16.82 3.03
CA GLU A 492 -21.14 16.95 2.15
C GLU A 492 -20.75 16.98 0.67
N GLU A 493 -19.63 17.62 0.34
CA GLU A 493 -19.09 17.68 -1.02
C GLU A 493 -18.32 16.42 -1.42
N GLY A 494 -18.20 15.44 -0.51
CA GLY A 494 -17.49 14.19 -0.76
C GLY A 494 -15.98 14.31 -0.85
N VAL A 495 -15.39 15.47 -0.52
CA VAL A 495 -13.94 15.69 -0.56
C VAL A 495 -13.34 15.26 0.78
N VAL A 496 -13.04 13.99 0.91
CA VAL A 496 -12.56 13.36 2.16
C VAL A 496 -11.25 12.62 1.94
N ASP A 497 -10.39 12.62 2.96
CA ASP A 497 -9.13 11.88 2.96
C ASP A 497 -9.18 10.79 4.03
N PRO A 498 -8.63 9.58 3.80
CA PRO A 498 -8.47 8.59 4.86
C PRO A 498 -7.53 9.12 5.96
N ALA A 499 -7.93 9.01 7.22
CA ALA A 499 -7.14 9.46 8.37
C ALA A 499 -5.76 8.77 8.39
N LYS A 500 -5.70 7.49 8.07
CA LYS A 500 -4.48 6.69 7.95
C LYS A 500 -3.50 7.26 6.91
N VAL A 501 -3.99 7.71 5.75
CA VAL A 501 -3.17 8.34 4.70
C VAL A 501 -2.58 9.65 5.20
N THR A 502 -3.41 10.52 5.76
CA THR A 502 -3.01 11.84 6.25
C THR A 502 -1.96 11.73 7.36
N ARG A 503 -2.20 10.90 8.39
CA ARG A 503 -1.25 10.73 9.50
C ARG A 503 0.06 10.06 9.07
N SER A 504 -0.01 9.03 8.20
CA SER A 504 1.19 8.34 7.69
C SER A 504 2.04 9.27 6.85
N GLY A 505 1.41 10.11 6.03
CA GLY A 505 2.07 11.13 5.23
C GLY A 505 2.89 12.10 6.10
N ILE A 506 2.30 12.62 7.19
CA ILE A 506 2.99 13.52 8.13
C ILE A 506 4.13 12.79 8.84
N GLN A 507 3.90 11.59 9.36
CA GLN A 507 4.91 10.82 10.08
C GLN A 507 6.14 10.52 9.22
N ASN A 508 5.91 10.05 7.99
CA ASN A 508 6.99 9.73 7.06
C ASN A 508 7.72 10.98 6.57
N ALA A 509 6.99 12.07 6.30
CA ALA A 509 7.56 13.35 5.93
C ALA A 509 8.47 13.91 7.06
N THR A 510 7.99 13.90 8.30
CA THR A 510 8.75 14.36 9.48
C THR A 510 10.00 13.50 9.70
N SER A 511 9.90 12.19 9.57
CA SER A 511 11.03 11.27 9.72
C SER A 511 12.15 11.61 8.75
N ILE A 512 11.83 11.77 7.46
CA ILE A 512 12.81 12.11 6.42
C ILE A 512 13.37 13.52 6.63
N ALA A 513 12.52 14.51 6.89
CA ALA A 513 12.94 15.89 7.12
C ALA A 513 13.90 15.99 8.32
N SER A 514 13.57 15.34 9.42
CA SER A 514 14.40 15.31 10.64
C SER A 514 15.80 14.74 10.38
N MET A 515 15.90 13.66 9.60
CA MET A 515 17.19 13.07 9.25
C MET A 515 18.03 14.01 8.39
N ILE A 516 17.41 14.73 7.45
CA ILE A 516 18.10 15.68 6.58
C ILE A 516 18.60 16.88 7.37
N LEU A 517 17.79 17.44 8.25
CA LEU A 517 18.17 18.58 9.07
C LEU A 517 19.35 18.28 10.00
N THR A 518 19.45 17.04 10.48
CA THR A 518 20.57 16.57 11.32
C THR A 518 21.79 16.09 10.53
N THR A 519 21.74 16.10 9.19
CA THR A 519 22.84 15.68 8.33
C THR A 519 23.92 16.78 8.28
N GLU A 520 25.19 16.40 8.55
CA GLU A 520 26.35 17.31 8.55
C GLU A 520 27.27 17.07 7.37
N CYS A 521 27.35 15.86 6.83
CA CYS A 521 28.15 15.57 5.64
C CYS A 521 27.49 14.54 4.73
N ILE A 522 27.87 14.58 3.45
CA ILE A 522 27.44 13.62 2.41
C ILE A 522 28.71 13.01 1.80
N ILE A 523 28.70 11.70 1.65
CA ILE A 523 29.78 10.93 1.04
C ILE A 523 29.23 10.19 -0.18
N VAL A 524 29.67 10.55 -1.37
CA VAL A 524 29.25 9.93 -2.64
C VAL A 524 30.45 9.37 -3.41
N ASP A 525 30.19 8.47 -4.34
CA ASP A 525 31.22 8.01 -5.27
C ASP A 525 31.61 9.14 -6.22
N GLN A 526 32.91 9.27 -6.46
CA GLN A 526 33.43 10.23 -7.42
C GLN A 526 33.47 9.57 -8.80
N GLU A 527 32.79 10.16 -9.80
CA GLU A 527 32.92 9.72 -11.17
C GLU A 527 34.38 9.83 -11.64
N LYS A 528 34.85 8.79 -12.33
CA LYS A 528 36.07 8.92 -13.10
C LYS A 528 35.75 9.77 -14.32
N LYS A 529 36.34 10.96 -14.37
CA LYS A 529 36.37 11.76 -15.61
C LYS A 529 37.02 10.98 -16.74
#